data_5f7f8b6e8fcd2ac5deee329317d58602
#
_entry.id   5f7f8b6e8fcd2ac5deee329317d58602
#
_cell.length_a   1.000
_cell.length_b   1.000
_cell.length_c   1.000
_cell.angle_alpha   90.00
_cell.angle_beta   90.00
_cell.angle_gamma   90.00
#
_symmetry.space_group_name_H-M   'P 1'
#
loop_
_entity.id
_entity.type
_entity.pdbx_description
1 polymer ?
#
loop_
_entity_poly.entity_id
_entity_poly.type
_entity_poly.pdbx_seq_one_letter_code
_entity_poly.pdbx_strand_id
1 'polypeptide(L)'
;SNDPQNFADAITPKTKLLFCETVSNPGLDIADIESISKIAHEHGLPLMVDSTFTTPYLQRPIDHGADIVIHSLTKWLGGHGAAIGGIVVDSGKFDWQSDKFPLLNEPESSYHGIRWAHDLGPLSPIAFILRMRVVPLRNLGACTTPDNSWTFLQGIETLPLRMERHCENARSVAEFLNEQSSVDWVRYPGMNDGQASMVEKYLGGKGGA
;
A
#
# COMPACT_ATOMS: atom_id res chain seq x y z
N SER A 1 6.99 -8.52 -10.32
CA SER A 1 6.58 -9.88 -10.65
C SER A 1 5.27 -10.21 -9.94
N ASN A 2 4.38 -10.97 -10.59
CA ASN A 2 3.13 -11.45 -9.99
C ASN A 2 3.33 -12.77 -9.26
N ASP A 3 4.46 -13.45 -9.49
CA ASP A 3 4.77 -14.72 -8.85
C ASP A 3 5.37 -14.45 -7.45
N PRO A 4 4.67 -14.86 -6.37
CA PRO A 4 5.17 -14.73 -5.01
C PRO A 4 6.53 -15.43 -4.79
N GLN A 5 6.85 -16.49 -5.53
CA GLN A 5 8.13 -17.17 -5.39
C GLN A 5 9.31 -16.27 -5.72
N ASN A 6 9.16 -15.33 -6.66
CA ASN A 6 10.24 -14.38 -6.97
C ASN A 6 10.57 -13.45 -5.78
N PHE A 7 9.61 -13.21 -4.88
CA PHE A 7 9.91 -12.49 -3.64
C PHE A 7 10.75 -13.34 -2.69
N ALA A 8 10.40 -14.63 -2.54
CA ALA A 8 11.18 -15.56 -1.72
C ALA A 8 12.63 -15.67 -2.22
N ASP A 9 12.81 -15.86 -3.52
CA ASP A 9 14.12 -16.02 -4.17
C ASP A 9 15.00 -14.76 -4.08
N ALA A 10 14.40 -13.58 -3.94
CA ALA A 10 15.10 -12.31 -3.80
C ALA A 10 15.53 -12.00 -2.36
N ILE A 11 15.05 -12.74 -1.36
CA ILE A 11 15.37 -12.48 0.06
C ILE A 11 16.83 -12.81 0.33
N THR A 12 17.51 -11.89 1.01
CA THR A 12 18.91 -12.05 1.47
C THR A 12 19.00 -11.69 2.96
N PRO A 13 20.14 -11.98 3.64
CA PRO A 13 20.33 -11.51 5.02
C PRO A 13 20.27 -9.99 5.20
N LYS A 14 20.36 -9.22 4.14
CA LYS A 14 20.26 -7.75 4.15
C LYS A 14 18.83 -7.25 3.93
N THR A 15 17.93 -8.11 3.52
CA THR A 15 16.52 -7.73 3.29
C THR A 15 15.87 -7.27 4.61
N LYS A 16 15.18 -6.12 4.58
CA LYS A 16 14.52 -5.51 5.75
C LYS A 16 13.01 -5.47 5.63
N LEU A 17 12.47 -5.51 4.42
CA LEU A 17 11.03 -5.58 4.15
C LEU A 17 10.80 -6.14 2.74
N LEU A 18 9.59 -6.61 2.49
CA LEU A 18 9.08 -6.80 1.14
C LEU A 18 8.14 -5.64 0.79
N PHE A 19 8.17 -5.23 -0.47
CA PHE A 19 7.34 -4.13 -0.98
C PHE A 19 6.65 -4.53 -2.28
N CYS A 20 5.36 -4.23 -2.39
CA CYS A 20 4.62 -4.36 -3.65
C CYS A 20 3.55 -3.27 -3.76
N GLU A 21 3.02 -3.10 -4.97
CA GLU A 21 1.78 -2.35 -5.22
C GLU A 21 0.61 -3.34 -5.29
N THR A 22 -0.59 -2.91 -4.89
CA THR A 22 -1.81 -3.72 -5.01
C THR A 22 -2.11 -4.11 -6.46
N VAL A 23 -1.99 -3.14 -7.34
CA VAL A 23 -2.02 -3.27 -8.80
C VAL A 23 -0.82 -2.51 -9.34
N SER A 24 0.04 -3.19 -10.08
CA SER A 24 1.31 -2.63 -10.53
C SER A 24 1.14 -1.53 -11.57
N ASN A 25 1.98 -0.50 -11.51
CA ASN A 25 2.03 0.58 -12.49
C ASN A 25 3.34 0.47 -13.30
N PRO A 26 3.32 0.35 -14.63
CA PRO A 26 2.14 0.37 -15.53
C PRO A 26 1.59 -1.00 -15.91
N GLY A 27 2.11 -2.08 -15.31
CA GLY A 27 1.85 -3.45 -15.75
C GLY A 27 0.43 -3.95 -15.50
N LEU A 28 -0.32 -3.36 -14.57
CA LEU A 28 -1.67 -3.74 -14.15
C LEU A 28 -1.75 -5.19 -13.61
N ASP A 29 -0.64 -5.69 -13.09
CA ASP A 29 -0.60 -6.99 -12.43
C ASP A 29 -1.11 -6.85 -10.99
N ILE A 30 -1.98 -7.77 -10.58
CA ILE A 30 -2.53 -7.80 -9.22
C ILE A 30 -1.60 -8.63 -8.33
N ALA A 31 -1.16 -8.06 -7.21
CA ALA A 31 -0.31 -8.76 -6.26
C ALA A 31 -1.10 -9.76 -5.40
N ASP A 32 -0.60 -10.99 -5.26
CA ASP A 32 -1.12 -11.95 -4.28
C ASP A 32 -0.58 -11.61 -2.88
N ILE A 33 -1.24 -10.63 -2.24
CA ILE A 33 -0.81 -10.07 -0.96
C ILE A 33 -0.73 -11.15 0.13
N GLU A 34 -1.67 -12.08 0.17
CA GLU A 34 -1.68 -13.14 1.18
C GLU A 34 -0.46 -14.06 1.05
N SER A 35 -0.14 -14.47 -0.17
CA SER A 35 1.04 -15.31 -0.42
C SER A 35 2.34 -14.56 -0.14
N ILE A 36 2.44 -13.30 -0.57
CA ILE A 36 3.64 -12.47 -0.33
C ILE A 36 3.81 -12.17 1.16
N SER A 37 2.71 -11.88 1.88
CA SER A 37 2.72 -11.67 3.33
C SER A 37 3.22 -12.90 4.08
N LYS A 38 2.72 -14.08 3.71
CA LYS A 38 3.18 -15.34 4.29
C LYS A 38 4.69 -15.53 4.12
N ILE A 39 5.20 -15.33 2.91
CA ILE A 39 6.64 -15.38 2.63
C ILE A 39 7.41 -14.36 3.48
N ALA A 40 6.94 -13.12 3.55
CA ALA A 40 7.58 -12.09 4.37
C ALA A 40 7.67 -12.52 5.84
N HIS A 41 6.56 -12.95 6.43
CA HIS A 41 6.49 -13.33 7.83
C HIS A 41 7.29 -14.59 8.17
N GLU A 42 7.34 -15.59 7.28
CA GLU A 42 8.21 -16.77 7.43
C GLU A 42 9.71 -16.40 7.53
N HIS A 43 10.08 -15.26 6.97
CA HIS A 43 11.44 -14.72 7.05
C HIS A 43 11.59 -13.61 8.11
N GLY A 44 10.58 -13.35 8.94
CA GLY A 44 10.58 -12.28 9.95
C GLY A 44 10.75 -10.89 9.33
N LEU A 45 10.11 -10.67 8.18
CA LEU A 45 10.11 -9.40 7.44
C LEU A 45 8.69 -8.83 7.40
N PRO A 46 8.50 -7.51 7.50
CA PRO A 46 7.21 -6.89 7.26
C PRO A 46 6.92 -6.81 5.76
N LEU A 47 5.62 -6.87 5.41
CA LEU A 47 5.13 -6.54 4.08
C LEU A 47 4.58 -5.11 4.08
N MET A 48 5.13 -4.26 3.23
CA MET A 48 4.63 -2.91 2.94
C MET A 48 3.94 -2.91 1.57
N VAL A 49 2.73 -2.38 1.50
CA VAL A 49 1.94 -2.36 0.27
C VAL A 49 1.53 -0.93 -0.09
N ASP A 50 1.87 -0.51 -1.30
CA ASP A 50 1.27 0.70 -1.88
C ASP A 50 -0.12 0.36 -2.44
N SER A 51 -1.14 0.96 -1.83
CA SER A 51 -2.54 0.77 -2.19
C SER A 51 -3.16 2.05 -2.79
N THR A 52 -2.31 2.89 -3.38
CA THR A 52 -2.74 4.16 -3.99
C THR A 52 -3.77 3.94 -5.10
N PHE A 53 -3.54 2.92 -5.95
CA PHE A 53 -4.40 2.65 -7.11
C PHE A 53 -5.78 2.14 -6.69
N THR A 54 -5.81 1.19 -5.75
CA THR A 54 -7.06 0.54 -5.33
C THR A 54 -7.84 1.33 -4.29
N THR A 55 -7.16 2.17 -3.53
CA THR A 55 -7.71 2.88 -2.37
C THR A 55 -8.25 1.91 -1.31
N PRO A 56 -8.57 2.35 -0.09
CA PRO A 56 -9.21 1.48 0.91
C PRO A 56 -10.63 1.04 0.52
N TYR A 57 -11.18 1.63 -0.54
CA TYR A 57 -12.50 1.28 -1.04
C TYR A 57 -12.50 -0.06 -1.80
N LEU A 58 -11.57 -0.26 -2.72
CA LEU A 58 -11.49 -1.52 -3.49
C LEU A 58 -10.73 -2.61 -2.73
N GLN A 59 -9.67 -2.24 -1.98
CA GLN A 59 -8.85 -3.20 -1.28
C GLN A 59 -8.25 -2.63 0.00
N ARG A 60 -8.27 -3.44 1.06
CA ARG A 60 -7.61 -3.14 2.33
C ARG A 60 -6.51 -4.18 2.58
N PRO A 61 -5.26 -3.91 2.19
CA PRO A 61 -4.17 -4.89 2.25
C PRO A 61 -3.90 -5.46 3.65
N ILE A 62 -4.21 -4.71 4.72
CA ILE A 62 -4.07 -5.19 6.11
C ILE A 62 -4.97 -6.40 6.39
N ASP A 63 -6.15 -6.48 5.76
CA ASP A 63 -7.05 -7.61 5.89
C ASP A 63 -6.49 -8.88 5.22
N HIS A 64 -5.47 -8.72 4.36
CA HIS A 64 -4.77 -9.77 3.63
C HIS A 64 -3.33 -9.99 4.13
N GLY A 65 -2.98 -9.45 5.31
CA GLY A 65 -1.71 -9.71 5.97
C GLY A 65 -0.61 -8.66 5.74
N ALA A 66 -0.86 -7.57 5.05
CA ALA A 66 0.09 -6.46 4.99
C ALA A 66 0.28 -5.83 6.38
N ASP A 67 1.51 -5.45 6.70
CA ASP A 67 1.85 -4.82 7.97
C ASP A 67 1.78 -3.31 7.88
N ILE A 68 2.19 -2.78 6.74
CA ILE A 68 2.22 -1.34 6.46
C ILE A 68 1.54 -1.09 5.13
N VAL A 69 0.65 -0.11 5.09
CA VAL A 69 -0.01 0.34 3.85
C VAL A 69 0.31 1.80 3.62
N ILE A 70 0.66 2.13 2.40
CA ILE A 70 0.88 3.53 1.98
C ILE A 70 -0.11 3.92 0.90
N HIS A 71 -0.49 5.19 0.91
CA HIS A 71 -1.29 5.80 -0.15
C HIS A 71 -0.73 7.18 -0.50
N SER A 72 -0.62 7.47 -1.78
CA SER A 72 -0.54 8.84 -2.24
C SER A 72 -1.93 9.48 -2.15
N LEU A 73 -2.10 10.40 -1.19
CA LEU A 73 -3.33 11.20 -1.08
C LEU A 73 -3.54 12.12 -2.29
N THR A 74 -2.45 12.41 -3.01
CA THR A 74 -2.44 13.18 -4.26
C THR A 74 -3.36 12.61 -5.35
N LYS A 75 -3.57 11.28 -5.33
CA LYS A 75 -4.31 10.53 -6.37
C LYS A 75 -5.79 10.38 -5.99
N TRP A 76 -6.31 9.17 -6.04
CA TRP A 76 -7.75 8.89 -5.88
C TRP A 76 -8.34 9.35 -4.53
N LEU A 77 -7.58 9.26 -3.42
CA LEU A 77 -8.07 9.68 -2.10
C LEU A 77 -8.41 11.18 -2.08
N GLY A 78 -7.51 12.03 -2.55
CA GLY A 78 -7.79 13.46 -2.72
C GLY A 78 -8.72 13.73 -3.89
N GLY A 79 -8.51 13.07 -5.03
CA GLY A 79 -9.41 12.99 -6.16
C GLY A 79 -9.54 14.24 -7.04
N HIS A 80 -8.91 15.35 -6.68
CA HIS A 80 -9.12 16.65 -7.34
C HIS A 80 -7.83 17.28 -7.87
N GLY A 81 -6.66 16.69 -7.64
CA GLY A 81 -5.37 17.26 -8.03
C GLY A 81 -5.03 18.59 -7.34
N ALA A 82 -5.70 18.89 -6.23
CA ALA A 82 -5.59 20.19 -5.56
C ALA A 82 -4.46 20.25 -4.52
N ALA A 83 -3.95 19.10 -4.07
CA ALA A 83 -2.91 19.01 -3.04
C ALA A 83 -2.02 17.79 -3.24
N ILE A 84 -0.78 17.88 -2.76
CA ILE A 84 0.17 16.76 -2.72
C ILE A 84 0.27 16.27 -1.28
N GLY A 85 0.17 14.96 -1.07
CA GLY A 85 0.29 14.35 0.25
C GLY A 85 0.35 12.84 0.21
N GLY A 86 0.66 12.26 1.35
CA GLY A 86 0.72 10.82 1.56
C GLY A 86 0.27 10.43 2.94
N ILE A 87 -0.11 9.17 3.10
CA ILE A 87 -0.45 8.59 4.39
C ILE A 87 0.19 7.21 4.50
N VAL A 88 0.66 6.90 5.70
CA VAL A 88 1.18 5.59 6.08
C VAL A 88 0.30 5.04 7.19
N VAL A 89 -0.18 3.82 7.01
CA VAL A 89 -1.02 3.09 7.96
C VAL A 89 -0.25 1.88 8.46
N ASP A 90 -0.07 1.78 9.77
CA ASP A 90 0.57 0.67 10.45
C ASP A 90 -0.52 -0.27 11.00
N SER A 91 -0.43 -1.56 10.72
CA SER A 91 -1.39 -2.56 11.22
C SER A 91 -1.33 -2.73 12.74
N GLY A 92 -0.18 -2.40 13.35
CA GLY A 92 0.10 -2.67 14.76
C GLY A 92 0.23 -4.15 15.11
N LYS A 93 0.42 -5.02 14.11
CA LYS A 93 0.46 -6.49 14.30
C LYS A 93 1.85 -7.09 14.15
N PHE A 94 2.76 -6.40 13.44
CA PHE A 94 4.10 -6.91 13.19
C PHE A 94 4.97 -6.82 14.46
N ASP A 95 5.71 -7.87 14.74
CA ASP A 95 6.69 -7.87 15.84
C ASP A 95 7.99 -7.18 15.41
N TRP A 96 8.20 -5.96 15.88
CA TRP A 96 9.38 -5.16 15.62
C TRP A 96 10.59 -5.53 16.49
N GLN A 97 10.45 -6.42 17.48
CA GLN A 97 11.52 -6.82 18.39
C GLN A 97 12.46 -7.84 17.73
N SER A 98 13.30 -7.36 16.84
CA SER A 98 14.26 -8.19 16.11
C SER A 98 15.53 -7.41 15.78
N ASP A 99 16.68 -8.08 15.85
CA ASP A 99 17.98 -7.53 15.46
C ASP A 99 18.04 -7.09 13.99
N LYS A 100 17.06 -7.52 13.19
CA LYS A 100 16.91 -7.04 11.81
C LYS A 100 16.58 -5.55 11.75
N PHE A 101 16.03 -4.96 12.81
CA PHE A 101 15.55 -3.57 12.85
C PHE A 101 16.29 -2.73 13.90
N PRO A 102 17.61 -2.50 13.77
CA PRO A 102 18.41 -1.79 14.79
C PRO A 102 17.84 -0.41 15.11
N LEU A 103 17.30 0.30 14.11
CA LEU A 103 16.66 1.62 14.32
C LEU A 103 15.45 1.60 15.27
N LEU A 104 14.87 0.44 15.55
CA LEU A 104 13.74 0.29 16.47
C LEU A 104 14.16 -0.37 17.79
N ASN A 105 15.29 -1.07 17.80
CA ASN A 105 15.73 -1.89 18.94
C ASN A 105 16.93 -1.32 19.70
N GLU A 106 17.73 -0.46 19.07
CA GLU A 106 18.84 0.26 19.73
C GLU A 106 18.37 1.61 20.30
N PRO A 107 19.11 2.15 21.30
CA PRO A 107 18.80 3.46 21.85
C PRO A 107 18.87 4.58 20.81
N GLU A 108 17.76 5.28 20.61
CA GLU A 108 17.67 6.42 19.67
C GLU A 108 18.36 7.66 20.25
N SER A 109 19.54 7.97 19.78
CA SER A 109 20.36 9.07 20.27
C SER A 109 19.71 10.46 20.07
N SER A 110 18.88 10.60 19.03
CA SER A 110 18.18 11.85 18.73
C SER A 110 16.92 12.06 19.58
N TYR A 111 16.52 11.06 20.38
CA TYR A 111 15.30 11.12 21.21
C TYR A 111 15.44 10.37 22.53
N HIS A 112 16.19 10.95 23.46
CA HIS A 112 16.35 10.49 24.86
C HIS A 112 16.83 9.05 25.05
N GLY A 113 17.40 8.41 24.03
CA GLY A 113 17.89 7.04 24.11
C GLY A 113 16.78 5.98 24.14
N ILE A 114 15.56 6.30 23.72
CA ILE A 114 14.43 5.37 23.69
C ILE A 114 14.69 4.23 22.68
N ARG A 115 14.31 3.02 23.04
CA ARG A 115 14.21 1.86 22.15
C ARG A 115 12.76 1.69 21.77
N TRP A 116 12.42 2.08 20.54
CA TRP A 116 11.03 2.19 20.10
C TRP A 116 10.20 0.91 20.24
N ALA A 117 10.82 -0.26 19.95
CA ALA A 117 10.13 -1.55 20.06
C ALA A 117 10.00 -2.05 21.51
N HIS A 118 10.69 -1.43 22.49
CA HIS A 118 10.77 -1.95 23.86
C HIS A 118 10.21 -1.02 24.93
N ASP A 119 10.47 0.28 24.81
CA ASP A 119 10.31 1.22 25.92
C ASP A 119 8.96 1.97 25.88
N LEU A 120 8.10 1.68 24.88
CA LEU A 120 6.80 2.35 24.71
C LEU A 120 5.62 1.63 25.40
N GLY A 121 5.86 0.52 26.10
CA GLY A 121 4.81 -0.26 26.75
C GLY A 121 3.70 -0.67 25.76
N PRO A 122 2.43 -0.30 26.01
CA PRO A 122 1.31 -0.66 25.13
C PRO A 122 1.40 -0.15 23.70
N LEU A 123 2.26 0.85 23.44
CA LEU A 123 2.47 1.43 22.12
C LEU A 123 3.61 0.77 21.34
N SER A 124 4.36 -0.16 21.94
CA SER A 124 5.46 -0.87 21.25
C SER A 124 5.04 -1.56 19.94
N PRO A 125 3.82 -2.12 19.80
CA PRO A 125 3.38 -2.71 18.54
C PRO A 125 3.35 -1.73 17.36
N ILE A 126 3.20 -0.42 17.62
CA ILE A 126 3.22 0.64 16.59
C ILE A 126 4.54 1.42 16.60
N ALA A 127 5.64 0.79 17.02
CA ALA A 127 6.96 1.40 17.11
C ALA A 127 7.42 2.03 15.79
N PHE A 128 7.12 1.40 14.67
CA PHE A 128 7.47 1.89 13.35
C PHE A 128 6.84 3.27 13.08
N ILE A 129 5.53 3.39 13.23
CA ILE A 129 4.84 4.66 12.91
C ILE A 129 5.16 5.75 13.93
N LEU A 130 5.39 5.40 15.19
CA LEU A 130 5.78 6.37 16.23
C LEU A 130 7.17 6.94 15.95
N ARG A 131 8.15 6.06 15.65
CA ARG A 131 9.48 6.52 15.26
C ARG A 131 9.43 7.39 14.00
N MET A 132 8.64 6.97 13.01
CA MET A 132 8.49 7.71 11.77
C MET A 132 8.00 9.15 12.00
N ARG A 133 7.07 9.34 12.94
CA ARG A 133 6.57 10.68 13.33
C ARG A 133 7.61 11.49 14.12
N VAL A 134 8.27 10.86 15.08
CA VAL A 134 9.12 11.55 16.04
C VAL A 134 10.51 11.84 15.48
N VAL A 135 11.03 11.02 14.58
CA VAL A 135 12.38 11.20 14.04
C VAL A 135 12.36 11.76 12.62
N PRO A 136 12.04 11.01 11.55
CA PRO A 136 12.15 11.56 10.20
C PRO A 136 11.16 12.69 9.93
N LEU A 137 9.90 12.57 10.32
CA LEU A 137 8.90 13.62 10.08
C LEU A 137 9.27 14.93 10.80
N ARG A 138 9.64 14.84 12.08
CA ARG A 138 10.06 16.00 12.86
C ARG A 138 11.31 16.67 12.29
N ASN A 139 12.30 15.86 11.92
CA ASN A 139 13.60 16.39 11.48
C ASN A 139 13.56 16.96 10.06
N LEU A 140 12.77 16.38 9.17
CA LEU A 140 12.62 16.85 7.80
C LEU A 140 11.53 17.91 7.65
N GLY A 141 10.56 17.97 8.58
CA GLY A 141 9.44 18.90 8.52
C GLY A 141 8.45 18.63 7.37
N ALA A 142 8.50 17.44 6.77
CA ALA A 142 7.65 17.06 5.64
C ALA A 142 6.21 16.72 6.09
N CYS A 143 5.54 17.64 6.76
CA CYS A 143 4.17 17.45 7.25
C CYS A 143 3.14 18.09 6.31
N THR A 144 1.96 17.50 6.26
CA THR A 144 0.81 18.05 5.53
C THR A 144 0.28 19.28 6.27
N THR A 145 -0.05 20.35 5.54
CA THR A 145 -0.69 21.54 6.12
C THR A 145 -2.15 21.24 6.51
N PRO A 146 -2.74 22.01 7.46
CA PRO A 146 -4.15 21.87 7.80
C PRO A 146 -5.08 22.03 6.59
N ASP A 147 -4.81 22.99 5.70
CA ASP A 147 -5.61 23.22 4.49
C ASP A 147 -5.57 22.03 3.54
N ASN A 148 -4.39 21.46 3.29
CA ASN A 148 -4.27 20.26 2.49
C ASN A 148 -4.97 19.07 3.14
N SER A 149 -4.86 18.91 4.46
CA SER A 149 -5.56 17.86 5.20
C SER A 149 -7.07 17.97 5.06
N TRP A 150 -7.59 19.20 5.17
CA TRP A 150 -9.03 19.47 4.94
C TRP A 150 -9.45 19.13 3.50
N THR A 151 -8.63 19.53 2.50
CA THR A 151 -8.88 19.21 1.08
C THR A 151 -8.95 17.69 0.85
N PHE A 152 -8.04 16.93 1.46
CA PHE A 152 -8.09 15.45 1.37
C PHE A 152 -9.33 14.86 2.03
N LEU A 153 -9.74 15.37 3.20
CA LEU A 153 -10.95 14.91 3.87
C LEU A 153 -12.19 15.13 2.99
N GLN A 154 -12.30 16.29 2.32
CA GLN A 154 -13.38 16.53 1.35
C GLN A 154 -13.36 15.53 0.20
N GLY A 155 -12.18 15.20 -0.33
CA GLY A 155 -12.03 14.18 -1.38
C GLY A 155 -12.46 12.79 -0.92
N ILE A 156 -12.13 12.41 0.31
CA ILE A 156 -12.47 11.09 0.88
C ILE A 156 -13.99 10.90 1.03
N GLU A 157 -14.74 11.94 1.35
CA GLU A 157 -16.21 11.84 1.50
C GLU A 157 -16.90 11.27 0.27
N THR A 158 -16.41 11.61 -0.93
CA THR A 158 -16.99 11.14 -2.19
C THR A 158 -16.26 9.93 -2.79
N LEU A 159 -15.23 9.41 -2.12
CA LEU A 159 -14.39 8.34 -2.65
C LEU A 159 -15.17 7.12 -3.13
N PRO A 160 -16.13 6.55 -2.37
CA PRO A 160 -16.86 5.38 -2.81
C PRO A 160 -17.61 5.62 -4.13
N LEU A 161 -18.30 6.75 -4.23
CA LEU A 161 -19.08 7.13 -5.44
C LEU A 161 -18.17 7.30 -6.65
N ARG A 162 -17.01 7.93 -6.45
CA ARG A 162 -16.04 8.15 -7.52
C ARG A 162 -15.41 6.83 -7.98
N MET A 163 -14.99 5.99 -7.06
CA MET A 163 -14.37 4.70 -7.39
C MET A 163 -15.32 3.77 -8.13
N GLU A 164 -16.60 3.68 -7.73
CA GLU A 164 -17.60 2.93 -8.48
C GLU A 164 -17.69 3.43 -9.93
N ARG A 165 -17.88 4.73 -10.11
CA ARG A 165 -18.01 5.32 -11.43
C ARG A 165 -16.74 5.19 -12.28
N HIS A 166 -15.57 5.34 -11.68
CA HIS A 166 -14.30 5.17 -12.39
C HIS A 166 -14.11 3.73 -12.86
N CYS A 167 -14.40 2.73 -12.01
CA CYS A 167 -14.29 1.32 -12.40
C CYS A 167 -15.28 0.96 -13.52
N GLU A 168 -16.53 1.42 -13.44
CA GLU A 168 -17.52 1.24 -14.50
C GLU A 168 -17.04 1.85 -15.84
N ASN A 169 -16.58 3.10 -15.79
CA ASN A 169 -16.10 3.81 -16.99
C ASN A 169 -14.87 3.13 -17.58
N ALA A 170 -13.89 2.77 -16.74
CA ALA A 170 -12.68 2.10 -17.18
C ALA A 170 -12.97 0.76 -17.88
N ARG A 171 -13.88 -0.04 -17.29
CA ARG A 171 -14.33 -1.30 -17.91
C ARG A 171 -15.00 -1.03 -19.26
N SER A 172 -15.96 -0.11 -19.33
CA SER A 172 -16.66 0.20 -20.58
C SER A 172 -15.72 0.68 -21.68
N VAL A 173 -14.72 1.51 -21.33
CA VAL A 173 -13.70 1.97 -22.28
C VAL A 173 -12.83 0.80 -22.73
N ALA A 174 -12.41 -0.07 -21.82
CA ALA A 174 -11.58 -1.23 -22.16
C ALA A 174 -12.33 -2.21 -23.08
N GLU A 175 -13.60 -2.48 -22.81
CA GLU A 175 -14.48 -3.31 -23.65
C GLU A 175 -14.63 -2.68 -25.05
N PHE A 176 -14.97 -1.40 -25.10
CA PHE A 176 -15.08 -0.68 -26.38
C PHE A 176 -13.78 -0.74 -27.20
N LEU A 177 -12.63 -0.49 -26.58
CA LEU A 177 -11.35 -0.53 -27.27
C LEU A 177 -11.00 -1.94 -27.76
N ASN A 178 -11.33 -2.96 -26.99
CA ASN A 178 -11.06 -4.36 -27.35
C ASN A 178 -11.86 -4.83 -28.60
N GLU A 179 -12.95 -4.15 -28.92
CA GLU A 179 -13.79 -4.41 -30.08
C GLU A 179 -13.32 -3.67 -31.35
N GLN A 180 -12.36 -2.71 -31.22
CA GLN A 180 -11.93 -1.92 -32.36
C GLN A 180 -10.88 -2.64 -33.20
N SER A 181 -11.09 -2.75 -34.49
CA SER A 181 -10.16 -3.42 -35.43
C SER A 181 -8.81 -2.67 -35.57
N SER A 182 -8.73 -1.43 -35.15
CA SER A 182 -7.50 -0.63 -35.15
C SER A 182 -6.68 -0.73 -33.86
N VAL A 183 -7.15 -1.49 -32.87
CA VAL A 183 -6.48 -1.71 -31.60
C VAL A 183 -5.96 -3.14 -31.55
N ASP A 184 -4.66 -3.30 -31.44
CA ASP A 184 -4.04 -4.63 -31.45
C ASP A 184 -4.24 -5.38 -30.12
N TRP A 185 -4.25 -4.66 -29.01
CA TRP A 185 -4.46 -5.26 -27.69
C TRP A 185 -4.94 -4.22 -26.67
N VAL A 186 -5.67 -4.70 -25.67
CA VAL A 186 -6.07 -3.92 -24.49
C VAL A 186 -5.65 -4.70 -23.24
N ARG A 187 -5.01 -4.03 -22.31
CA ARG A 187 -4.72 -4.58 -20.97
C ARG A 187 -5.59 -3.89 -19.92
N TYR A 188 -6.44 -4.66 -19.29
CA TYR A 188 -7.28 -4.25 -18.19
C TYR A 188 -7.45 -5.41 -17.22
N PRO A 189 -7.31 -5.23 -15.88
CA PRO A 189 -7.33 -6.33 -14.93
C PRO A 189 -8.60 -7.17 -15.03
N GLY A 190 -8.42 -8.48 -15.21
CA GLY A 190 -9.53 -9.44 -15.37
C GLY A 190 -10.10 -9.55 -16.78
N MET A 191 -9.58 -8.80 -17.75
CA MET A 191 -9.99 -8.91 -19.15
C MET A 191 -8.91 -9.64 -19.98
N ASN A 192 -9.13 -10.91 -20.28
CA ASN A 192 -8.27 -11.73 -21.14
C ASN A 192 -6.80 -11.84 -20.68
N ASP A 193 -6.49 -11.57 -19.40
CA ASP A 193 -5.15 -11.49 -18.85
C ASP A 193 -4.82 -12.60 -17.82
N GLY A 194 -5.74 -13.54 -17.62
CA GLY A 194 -5.60 -14.62 -16.65
C GLY A 194 -5.76 -14.21 -15.18
N GLN A 195 -6.08 -12.94 -14.88
CA GLN A 195 -6.18 -12.41 -13.52
C GLN A 195 -7.60 -12.38 -12.94
N ALA A 196 -8.60 -12.96 -13.62
CA ALA A 196 -10.01 -12.88 -13.19
C ALA A 196 -10.24 -13.34 -11.73
N SER A 197 -9.57 -14.43 -11.31
CA SER A 197 -9.65 -14.92 -9.92
C SER A 197 -9.04 -13.94 -8.91
N MET A 198 -7.98 -13.21 -9.29
CA MET A 198 -7.34 -12.21 -8.45
C MET A 198 -8.19 -10.95 -8.36
N VAL A 199 -8.83 -10.55 -9.45
CA VAL A 199 -9.81 -9.43 -9.46
C VAL A 199 -10.97 -9.74 -8.53
N GLU A 200 -11.52 -10.95 -8.59
CA GLU A 200 -12.60 -11.36 -7.69
C GLU A 200 -12.15 -11.36 -6.24
N LYS A 201 -11.02 -12.00 -5.95
CA LYS A 201 -10.48 -12.16 -4.59
C LYS A 201 -10.15 -10.83 -3.93
N TYR A 202 -9.45 -9.94 -4.64
CA TYR A 202 -8.86 -8.75 -4.04
C TYR A 202 -9.60 -7.45 -4.34
N LEU A 203 -10.36 -7.40 -5.46
CA LEU A 203 -10.99 -6.17 -5.93
C LEU A 203 -12.52 -6.29 -6.04
N GLY A 204 -13.11 -7.39 -5.53
CA GLY A 204 -14.56 -7.61 -5.56
C GLY A 204 -15.16 -7.55 -6.96
N GLY A 205 -14.44 -8.13 -7.95
CA GLY A 205 -14.88 -8.17 -9.34
C GLY A 205 -14.64 -6.89 -10.15
N LYS A 206 -14.04 -5.84 -9.53
CA LYS A 206 -13.75 -4.56 -10.19
C LYS A 206 -12.28 -4.52 -10.64
N GLY A 207 -12.02 -4.32 -11.91
CA GLY A 207 -10.65 -4.29 -12.46
C GLY A 207 -9.81 -3.07 -12.05
N GLY A 208 -10.41 -2.11 -11.35
CA GLY A 208 -9.78 -0.84 -11.01
C GLY A 208 -10.25 0.32 -11.89
N ALA A 209 -9.68 1.51 -11.66
CA ALA A 209 -10.10 2.77 -12.28
C ALA A 209 -9.13 3.28 -13.33
#